data_9638d02b37677e82ecbed089dc84406e
#
_entry.id   9638d02b37677e82ecbed089dc84406e
#
_cell.length_a   1.000
_cell.length_b   1.000
_cell.length_c   1.000
_cell.angle_alpha   90.00
_cell.angle_beta   90.00
_cell.angle_gamma   90.00
#
_symmetry.space_group_name_H-M   'P 1'
#
loop_
_entity.id
_entity.type
_entity.pdbx_description
1 polymer ?
#
loop_
_entity_poly.entity_id
_entity_poly.type
_entity_poly.pdbx_seq_one_letter_code
_entity_poly.pdbx_strand_id
1 'polypeptide(L)'
;MIRVKFRFGTANRKEMSWMSKTSVLMDTLRQEGVSPDLLRAVEEYRASHELSEALRPRIPSPAFVYYGREVWEQALAALLCGENLLLAGGKATGKNVLAENLAAAFGRPAWDISFHVNMDAASLIGMDTFEGGQVKFRPGPVYRCAQSG
;
A
#
# COMPACT_ATOMS: atom_id res chain seq x y z
N MET A 1 10.83 40.71 16.14
CA MET A 1 10.84 39.94 14.83
C MET A 1 11.66 38.66 15.08
N ILE A 2 10.97 37.56 15.45
CA ILE A 2 11.63 36.28 15.80
C ILE A 2 11.58 35.42 14.53
N ARG A 3 12.74 35.12 13.97
CA ARG A 3 12.91 34.25 12.79
C ARG A 3 13.13 32.83 13.26
N VAL A 4 12.09 32.00 13.27
CA VAL A 4 12.20 30.55 13.53
C VAL A 4 12.73 29.88 12.27
N LYS A 5 13.97 29.38 12.31
CA LYS A 5 14.55 28.53 11.27
C LYS A 5 14.09 27.09 11.54
N PHE A 6 13.14 26.58 10.77
CA PHE A 6 12.89 25.14 10.69
C PHE A 6 14.04 24.50 9.90
N ARG A 7 14.83 23.67 10.58
CA ARG A 7 15.79 22.79 9.94
C ARG A 7 15.01 21.54 9.48
N PHE A 8 14.62 21.53 8.22
CA PHE A 8 14.16 20.29 7.59
C PHE A 8 15.38 19.36 7.49
N GLY A 9 15.33 18.23 8.21
CA GLY A 9 16.24 17.12 7.96
C GLY A 9 16.13 16.74 6.48
N THR A 10 17.25 16.38 5.86
CA THR A 10 17.33 16.00 4.45
C THR A 10 16.52 14.73 4.22
N ALA A 11 15.21 14.87 3.97
CA ALA A 11 14.36 13.78 3.50
C ALA A 11 14.92 13.28 2.16
N ASN A 12 15.13 11.98 2.06
CA ASN A 12 15.65 11.35 0.87
C ASN A 12 14.73 11.67 -0.33
N ARG A 13 15.31 11.95 -1.51
CA ARG A 13 14.57 12.33 -2.73
C ARG A 13 13.43 11.35 -3.10
N LYS A 14 13.52 10.07 -2.70
CA LYS A 14 12.46 9.06 -2.84
C LYS A 14 11.31 9.26 -1.86
N GLU A 15 11.57 9.71 -0.64
CA GLU A 15 10.53 9.96 0.38
C GLU A 15 9.67 11.16 0.02
N MET A 16 10.26 12.23 -0.51
CA MET A 16 9.51 13.37 -1.04
C MET A 16 8.62 12.97 -2.23
N SER A 17 9.02 11.98 -3.03
CA SER A 17 8.28 11.54 -4.21
C SER A 17 6.97 10.81 -3.86
N TRP A 18 6.98 9.86 -2.90
CA TRP A 18 5.76 9.14 -2.55
C TRP A 18 4.78 10.00 -1.74
N MET A 19 5.28 10.84 -0.83
CA MET A 19 4.44 11.79 -0.07
C MET A 19 3.72 12.76 -1.02
N SER A 20 4.42 13.30 -2.01
CA SER A 20 3.83 14.15 -3.03
C SER A 20 2.74 13.41 -3.84
N LYS A 21 2.97 12.17 -4.26
CA LYS A 21 2.00 11.39 -5.03
C LYS A 21 0.79 10.96 -4.20
N THR A 22 0.99 10.63 -2.93
CA THR A 22 -0.14 10.31 -2.03
C THR A 22 -0.99 11.55 -1.76
N SER A 23 -0.39 12.73 -1.62
CA SER A 23 -1.11 13.99 -1.49
C SER A 23 -1.97 14.24 -2.74
N VAL A 24 -1.42 14.07 -3.94
CA VAL A 24 -2.16 14.17 -5.20
C VAL A 24 -3.31 13.16 -5.26
N LEU A 25 -3.09 11.92 -4.83
CA LEU A 25 -4.15 10.91 -4.77
C LEU A 25 -5.29 11.36 -3.85
N MET A 26 -4.98 11.76 -2.62
CA MET A 26 -5.98 12.20 -1.64
C MET A 26 -6.75 13.43 -2.14
N ASP A 27 -6.08 14.37 -2.79
CA ASP A 27 -6.73 15.55 -3.38
C ASP A 27 -7.65 15.16 -4.55
N THR A 28 -7.25 14.20 -5.36
CA THR A 28 -8.11 13.66 -6.44
C THR A 28 -9.37 13.01 -5.84
N LEU A 29 -9.24 12.22 -4.76
CA LEU A 29 -10.40 11.60 -4.10
C LEU A 29 -11.37 12.63 -3.51
N ARG A 30 -10.84 13.74 -2.96
CA ARG A 30 -11.67 14.87 -2.52
C ARG A 30 -12.43 15.52 -3.68
N GLN A 31 -11.76 15.69 -4.83
CA GLN A 31 -12.38 16.24 -6.05
C GLN A 31 -13.44 15.32 -6.63
N GLU A 32 -13.24 14.00 -6.57
CA GLU A 32 -14.21 12.97 -6.95
C GLU A 32 -15.43 12.92 -5.99
N GLY A 33 -15.39 13.65 -4.89
CA GLY A 33 -16.48 13.72 -3.92
C GLY A 33 -16.56 12.48 -3.01
N VAL A 34 -15.45 11.74 -2.83
CA VAL A 34 -15.36 10.67 -1.82
C VAL A 34 -15.60 11.29 -0.44
N SER A 35 -16.36 10.58 0.39
CA SER A 35 -16.76 11.03 1.73
C SER A 35 -15.57 11.61 2.54
N PRO A 36 -15.65 12.86 3.00
CA PRO A 36 -14.61 13.47 3.83
C PRO A 36 -14.33 12.69 5.12
N ASP A 37 -15.35 12.04 5.68
CA ASP A 37 -15.21 11.24 6.90
C ASP A 37 -14.37 9.98 6.65
N LEU A 38 -14.57 9.31 5.51
CA LEU A 38 -13.73 8.17 5.13
C LEU A 38 -12.28 8.60 4.88
N LEU A 39 -12.07 9.72 4.18
CA LEU A 39 -10.71 10.22 3.93
C LEU A 39 -10.00 10.60 5.23
N ARG A 40 -10.70 11.24 6.16
CA ARG A 40 -10.18 11.54 7.50
C ARG A 40 -9.82 10.27 8.26
N ALA A 41 -10.68 9.26 8.26
CA ALA A 41 -10.40 7.98 8.90
C ALA A 41 -9.18 7.26 8.32
N VAL A 42 -8.95 7.36 7.00
CA VAL A 42 -7.72 6.85 6.36
C VAL A 42 -6.49 7.64 6.82
N GLU A 43 -6.57 8.96 6.96
CA GLU A 43 -5.46 9.78 7.46
C GLU A 43 -5.15 9.46 8.93
N GLU A 44 -6.15 9.27 9.76
CA GLU A 44 -6.02 8.84 11.16
C GLU A 44 -5.41 7.43 11.27
N TYR A 45 -5.85 6.50 10.43
CA TYR A 45 -5.26 5.16 10.33
C TYR A 45 -3.77 5.24 10.01
N ARG A 46 -3.38 6.03 9.03
CA ARG A 46 -1.97 6.22 8.66
C ARG A 46 -1.14 6.81 9.81
N ALA A 47 -1.70 7.77 10.55
CA ALA A 47 -1.03 8.40 11.68
C ALA A 47 -0.84 7.44 12.87
N SER A 48 -1.79 6.51 13.06
CA SER A 48 -1.75 5.54 14.16
C SER A 48 -0.96 4.26 13.85
N HIS A 49 -0.68 3.98 12.57
CA HIS A 49 0.03 2.78 12.14
C HIS A 49 1.36 3.15 11.46
N GLU A 50 2.33 3.53 12.28
CA GLU A 50 3.67 3.83 11.79
C GLU A 50 4.31 2.62 11.11
N LEU A 51 4.96 2.88 9.98
CA LEU A 51 5.68 1.87 9.22
C LEU A 51 7.18 2.03 9.43
N SER A 52 7.89 0.91 9.62
CA SER A 52 9.35 0.94 9.72
C SER A 52 9.99 1.49 8.43
N GLU A 53 11.11 2.18 8.55
CA GLU A 53 11.83 2.75 7.40
C GLU A 53 12.20 1.70 6.34
N ALA A 54 12.49 0.47 6.76
CA ALA A 54 12.80 -0.65 5.86
C ALA A 54 11.65 -1.02 4.92
N LEU A 55 10.40 -0.79 5.33
CA LEU A 55 9.19 -1.12 4.56
C LEU A 55 8.65 0.05 3.73
N ARG A 56 9.02 1.29 4.06
CA ARG A 56 8.57 2.49 3.32
C ARG A 56 8.79 2.40 1.80
N PRO A 57 9.93 1.86 1.28
CA PRO A 57 10.13 1.71 -0.16
C PRO A 57 9.14 0.75 -0.85
N ARG A 58 8.38 -0.03 -0.08
CA ARG A 58 7.35 -0.93 -0.58
C ARG A 58 5.96 -0.30 -0.67
N ILE A 59 5.79 0.92 -0.16
CA ILE A 59 4.54 1.67 -0.38
C ILE A 59 4.44 1.95 -1.88
N PRO A 60 3.36 1.54 -2.54
CA PRO A 60 3.18 1.81 -3.96
C PRO A 60 3.21 3.30 -4.27
N SER A 61 3.76 3.63 -5.44
CA SER A 61 3.73 4.97 -6.00
C SER A 61 2.97 4.91 -7.33
N PRO A 62 1.62 4.85 -7.30
CA PRO A 62 0.81 4.60 -8.48
C PRO A 62 1.12 5.58 -9.61
N ALA A 63 1.22 5.06 -10.83
CA ALA A 63 1.38 5.88 -12.03
C ALA A 63 0.04 6.47 -12.49
N PHE A 64 -1.07 5.82 -12.12
CA PHE A 64 -2.43 6.20 -12.50
C PHE A 64 -3.32 6.24 -11.27
N VAL A 65 -4.28 7.17 -11.27
CA VAL A 65 -5.34 7.23 -10.27
C VAL A 65 -6.54 6.44 -10.79
N TYR A 66 -7.14 5.63 -9.94
CA TYR A 66 -8.42 4.98 -10.22
C TYR A 66 -9.55 5.96 -9.95
N TYR A 67 -10.48 6.09 -10.89
CA TYR A 67 -11.65 6.95 -10.79
C TYR A 67 -12.89 6.11 -10.53
N GLY A 68 -13.78 6.58 -9.63
CA GLY A 68 -15.02 5.90 -9.30
C GLY A 68 -15.36 5.98 -7.83
N ARG A 69 -16.03 7.07 -7.45
CA ARG A 69 -16.38 7.41 -6.07
C ARG A 69 -16.97 6.24 -5.28
N GLU A 70 -18.01 5.59 -5.80
CA GLU A 70 -18.70 4.51 -5.10
C GLU A 70 -17.78 3.32 -4.77
N VAL A 71 -16.92 2.95 -5.73
CA VAL A 71 -15.96 1.86 -5.53
C VAL A 71 -14.93 2.23 -4.46
N TRP A 72 -14.48 3.49 -4.45
CA TRP A 72 -13.59 4.00 -3.42
C TRP A 72 -14.24 3.96 -2.04
N GLU A 73 -15.45 4.49 -1.90
CA GLU A 73 -16.15 4.54 -0.61
C GLU A 73 -16.37 3.14 -0.03
N GLN A 74 -16.80 2.18 -0.88
CA GLN A 74 -16.96 0.79 -0.47
C GLN A 74 -15.63 0.14 -0.04
N ALA A 75 -14.56 0.34 -0.83
CA ALA A 75 -13.26 -0.24 -0.55
C ALA A 75 -12.63 0.36 0.72
N LEU A 76 -12.69 1.68 0.89
CA LEU A 76 -12.17 2.35 2.09
C LEU A 76 -12.93 1.93 3.34
N ALA A 77 -14.27 1.89 3.28
CA ALA A 77 -15.09 1.46 4.41
C ALA A 77 -14.78 0.02 4.83
N ALA A 78 -14.70 -0.91 3.86
CA ALA A 78 -14.37 -2.30 4.15
C ALA A 78 -12.98 -2.46 4.79
N LEU A 79 -11.96 -1.80 4.24
CA LEU A 79 -10.59 -1.87 4.78
C LEU A 79 -10.49 -1.22 6.17
N LEU A 80 -11.17 -0.12 6.43
CA LEU A 80 -11.23 0.52 7.75
C LEU A 80 -11.93 -0.35 8.80
N CYS A 81 -12.87 -1.21 8.36
CA CYS A 81 -13.50 -2.23 9.21
C CYS A 81 -12.65 -3.49 9.37
N GLY A 82 -11.44 -3.57 8.79
CA GLY A 82 -10.58 -4.75 8.86
C GLY A 82 -10.96 -5.89 7.90
N GLU A 83 -11.84 -5.62 6.94
CA GLU A 83 -12.32 -6.62 5.99
C GLU A 83 -11.35 -6.80 4.80
N ASN A 84 -11.34 -8.00 4.23
CA ASN A 84 -10.59 -8.30 3.01
C ASN A 84 -11.39 -7.91 1.76
N LEU A 85 -10.70 -7.44 0.73
CA LEU A 85 -11.34 -7.07 -0.54
C LEU A 85 -11.12 -8.13 -1.62
N LEU A 86 -12.21 -8.52 -2.28
CA LEU A 86 -12.18 -9.27 -3.54
C LEU A 86 -12.63 -8.38 -4.69
N LEU A 87 -11.70 -7.95 -5.52
CA LEU A 87 -11.98 -7.12 -6.69
C LEU A 87 -12.32 -8.02 -7.90
N ALA A 88 -13.60 -8.19 -8.19
CA ALA A 88 -14.11 -8.94 -9.34
C ALA A 88 -14.54 -7.99 -10.47
N GLY A 89 -14.40 -8.44 -11.70
CA GLY A 89 -14.81 -7.65 -12.87
C GLY A 89 -14.05 -8.04 -14.14
N GLY A 90 -14.44 -7.45 -15.26
CA GLY A 90 -13.87 -7.70 -16.57
C GLY A 90 -12.35 -7.47 -16.66
N LYS A 91 -11.75 -7.95 -17.74
CA LYS A 91 -10.33 -7.65 -18.03
C LYS A 91 -10.15 -6.14 -18.28
N ALA A 92 -9.00 -5.61 -17.85
CA ALA A 92 -8.61 -4.21 -18.06
C ALA A 92 -9.53 -3.14 -17.40
N THR A 93 -10.29 -3.49 -16.36
CA THR A 93 -11.13 -2.53 -15.60
C THR A 93 -10.41 -1.77 -14.48
N GLY A 94 -9.08 -1.83 -14.44
CA GLY A 94 -8.29 -1.07 -13.46
C GLY A 94 -8.21 -1.67 -12.05
N LYS A 95 -8.56 -2.95 -11.85
CA LYS A 95 -8.50 -3.60 -10.52
C LYS A 95 -7.14 -3.49 -9.85
N ASN A 96 -6.05 -3.73 -10.60
CA ASN A 96 -4.68 -3.61 -10.07
C ASN A 96 -4.35 -2.15 -9.73
N VAL A 97 -4.80 -1.20 -10.56
CA VAL A 97 -4.64 0.24 -10.28
C VAL A 97 -5.33 0.61 -8.99
N LEU A 98 -6.58 0.14 -8.78
CA LEU A 98 -7.29 0.38 -7.53
C LEU A 98 -6.55 -0.22 -6.33
N ALA A 99 -6.07 -1.47 -6.42
CA ALA A 99 -5.33 -2.12 -5.34
C ALA A 99 -4.04 -1.36 -4.97
N GLU A 100 -3.25 -0.93 -5.96
CA GLU A 100 -2.08 -0.08 -5.72
C GLU A 100 -2.45 1.26 -5.08
N ASN A 101 -3.51 1.89 -5.58
CA ASN A 101 -3.99 3.16 -5.05
C ASN A 101 -4.48 3.03 -3.61
N LEU A 102 -5.19 1.96 -3.26
CA LEU A 102 -5.62 1.67 -1.89
C LEU A 102 -4.41 1.51 -0.95
N ALA A 103 -3.42 0.69 -1.33
CA ALA A 103 -2.21 0.53 -0.53
C ALA A 103 -1.46 1.87 -0.35
N ALA A 104 -1.39 2.72 -1.40
CA ALA A 104 -0.81 4.05 -1.32
C ALA A 104 -1.61 4.99 -0.43
N ALA A 105 -2.96 4.96 -0.51
CA ALA A 105 -3.84 5.78 0.32
C ALA A 105 -3.69 5.45 1.81
N PHE A 106 -3.61 4.17 2.17
CA PHE A 106 -3.36 3.71 3.54
C PHE A 106 -1.89 3.81 3.97
N GLY A 107 -0.96 4.14 3.06
CA GLY A 107 0.47 4.18 3.34
C GLY A 107 1.04 2.81 3.73
N ARG A 108 0.51 1.72 3.17
CA ARG A 108 0.90 0.35 3.51
C ARG A 108 1.79 -0.27 2.43
N PRO A 109 2.73 -1.15 2.83
CA PRO A 109 3.56 -1.88 1.89
C PRO A 109 2.73 -2.87 1.09
N ALA A 110 3.09 -3.12 -0.17
CA ALA A 110 2.40 -4.07 -1.04
C ALA A 110 3.33 -5.18 -1.54
N TRP A 111 2.75 -6.38 -1.70
CA TRP A 111 3.38 -7.54 -2.34
C TRP A 111 2.43 -8.09 -3.40
N ASP A 112 2.88 -8.05 -4.64
CA ASP A 112 2.10 -8.57 -5.76
C ASP A 112 2.39 -10.07 -5.96
N ILE A 113 1.33 -10.84 -6.09
CA ILE A 113 1.40 -12.28 -6.34
C ILE A 113 0.50 -12.61 -7.53
N SER A 114 1.10 -13.15 -8.59
CA SER A 114 0.34 -13.67 -9.74
C SER A 114 0.08 -15.15 -9.55
N PHE A 115 -1.18 -15.53 -9.35
CA PHE A 115 -1.58 -16.93 -9.22
C PHE A 115 -1.65 -17.60 -10.58
N HIS A 116 -1.11 -18.80 -10.68
CA HIS A 116 -1.18 -19.68 -11.86
C HIS A 116 -1.29 -21.16 -11.45
N VAL A 117 -1.67 -22.01 -12.36
CA VAL A 117 -2.01 -23.43 -12.10
C VAL A 117 -0.88 -24.26 -11.46
N ASN A 118 0.38 -23.86 -11.67
CA ASN A 118 1.54 -24.57 -11.14
C ASN A 118 2.07 -23.96 -9.85
N MET A 119 1.34 -23.07 -9.20
CA MET A 119 1.75 -22.44 -7.97
C MET A 119 1.48 -23.37 -6.79
N ASP A 120 2.47 -23.53 -5.93
CA ASP A 120 2.41 -24.34 -4.72
C ASP A 120 2.51 -23.49 -3.44
N ALA A 121 2.34 -24.13 -2.30
CA ALA A 121 2.46 -23.46 -1.00
C ALA A 121 3.87 -22.93 -0.75
N ALA A 122 4.90 -23.60 -1.27
CA ALA A 122 6.28 -23.15 -1.10
C ALA A 122 6.55 -21.82 -1.82
N SER A 123 5.92 -21.59 -2.98
CA SER A 123 6.00 -20.32 -3.72
C SER A 123 5.37 -19.15 -2.95
N LEU A 124 4.36 -19.42 -2.13
CA LEU A 124 3.61 -18.40 -1.37
C LEU A 124 4.22 -18.16 0.02
N ILE A 125 4.46 -19.24 0.76
CA ILE A 125 4.90 -19.18 2.15
C ILE A 125 6.42 -19.08 2.23
N GLY A 126 7.11 -19.87 1.43
CA GLY A 126 8.57 -19.96 1.42
C GLY A 126 9.04 -21.41 1.44
N MET A 127 10.32 -21.59 1.23
CA MET A 127 10.96 -22.91 1.19
C MET A 127 12.32 -22.86 1.87
N ASP A 128 12.75 -24.03 2.34
CA ASP A 128 14.12 -24.22 2.80
C ASP A 128 15.08 -24.30 1.60
N THR A 129 16.14 -23.53 1.65
CA THR A 129 17.21 -23.53 0.66
C THR A 129 18.54 -23.90 1.32
N PHE A 130 19.40 -24.60 0.60
CA PHE A 130 20.74 -24.94 1.09
C PHE A 130 21.74 -23.91 0.56
N GLU A 131 22.22 -23.03 1.45
CA GLU A 131 23.17 -21.98 1.12
C GLU A 131 24.34 -21.96 2.12
N GLY A 132 25.56 -21.97 1.63
CA GLY A 132 26.77 -21.89 2.47
C GLY A 132 26.94 -23.05 3.46
N GLY A 133 26.48 -24.25 3.10
CA GLY A 133 26.57 -25.44 3.97
C GLY A 133 25.49 -25.54 5.04
N GLN A 134 24.50 -24.66 5.02
CA GLN A 134 23.40 -24.63 5.98
C GLN A 134 22.04 -24.56 5.28
N VAL A 135 21.02 -25.16 5.93
CA VAL A 135 19.63 -24.98 5.50
C VAL A 135 19.13 -23.64 6.01
N LYS A 136 18.62 -22.80 5.10
CA LYS A 136 18.03 -21.50 5.43
C LYS A 136 16.62 -21.40 4.86
N PHE A 137 15.68 -20.96 5.70
CA PHE A 137 14.34 -20.65 5.24
C PHE A 137 14.34 -19.37 4.40
N ARG A 138 13.89 -19.49 3.14
CA ARG A 138 13.67 -18.36 2.23
C ARG A 138 12.19 -17.98 2.23
N PRO A 139 11.80 -16.88 2.90
CA PRO A 139 10.39 -16.51 3.05
C PRO A 139 9.77 -16.09 1.72
N GLY A 140 8.57 -16.59 1.46
CA GLY A 140 7.73 -16.21 0.32
C GLY A 140 6.97 -14.90 0.56
N PRO A 141 6.26 -14.39 -0.47
CA PRO A 141 5.60 -13.09 -0.40
C PRO A 141 4.46 -13.03 0.64
N VAL A 142 3.68 -14.10 0.81
CA VAL A 142 2.60 -14.17 1.81
C VAL A 142 3.19 -14.13 3.22
N TYR A 143 4.25 -14.91 3.48
CA TYR A 143 4.94 -14.90 4.76
C TYR A 143 5.47 -13.50 5.11
N ARG A 144 6.12 -12.84 4.15
CA ARG A 144 6.65 -11.47 4.33
C ARG A 144 5.53 -10.46 4.61
N CYS A 145 4.41 -10.58 3.90
CA CYS A 145 3.26 -9.73 4.12
C CYS A 145 2.70 -9.92 5.54
N ALA A 146 2.49 -11.15 5.97
CA ALA A 146 1.98 -11.47 7.30
C ALA A 146 2.92 -11.05 8.44
N GLN A 147 4.24 -11.10 8.22
CA GLN A 147 5.24 -10.68 9.21
C GLN A 147 5.32 -9.16 9.37
N SER A 148 4.94 -8.41 8.32
CA SER A 148 5.13 -6.95 8.23
C SER A 148 3.82 -6.17 8.37
N GLY A 149 2.68 -6.88 8.46
CA GLY A 149 1.31 -6.40 8.40
C GLY A 149 0.79 -5.53 9.48
#